data_0fcfc8611ed8f7699d78a96eabf03942
#
_entry.id   0fcfc8611ed8f7699d78a96eabf03942
#
_cell.length_a   1.000
_cell.length_b   1.000
_cell.length_c   1.000
_cell.angle_alpha   90.00
_cell.angle_beta   90.00
_cell.angle_gamma   90.00
#
_symmetry.space_group_name_H-M   'P 1'
#
loop_
_entity.id
_entity.type
_entity.pdbx_description
1 polymer ?
#
loop_
_entity_poly.entity_id
_entity_poly.type
_entity_poly.pdbx_seq_one_letter_code
_entity_poly.pdbx_strand_id
1 'polypeptide(L)'
;LGDVYKRQSMDGFRSDYPLHAHTPTLDSLARVGVKAAFRPSFPSVTFPNHYSMATGLHPDHHGLVNNFFYAPDLDSVYVMGNPNPAFFGGEPIWNTAEKQGVRTASFYWVGSEYPIQGRQPSIWKPFDKNVPFSDRADSVIAWLQLPEEVRPHLIMWYMEEPDGIGHKATPDSSATLSTVEHLDRILGDFFAKARRLDIFDLIDFIVLSDHGMATYYPENYVNLNDYLPVSY
;
A
#
# COMPACT_ATOMS: atom_id res chain seq x y z
N LEU A 1 26.93 -0.52 -2.35
CA LEU A 1 25.55 -0.40 -1.83
C LEU A 1 24.65 -1.27 -2.71
N GLY A 2 24.45 -2.53 -2.35
CA GLY A 2 23.86 -3.53 -3.21
C GLY A 2 22.46 -4.02 -2.80
N ASP A 3 21.83 -3.42 -1.81
CA ASP A 3 20.59 -3.95 -1.29
C ASP A 3 19.38 -3.42 -2.06
N VAL A 4 18.53 -4.33 -2.50
CA VAL A 4 17.25 -3.99 -3.14
C VAL A 4 16.16 -4.03 -2.07
N TYR A 5 15.48 -2.90 -1.86
CA TYR A 5 14.36 -2.82 -0.91
C TYR A 5 13.05 -2.97 -1.66
N LYS A 6 12.24 -3.94 -1.24
CA LYS A 6 10.91 -4.16 -1.78
C LYS A 6 9.85 -4.00 -0.71
N ARG A 7 8.92 -3.06 -0.91
CA ARG A 7 7.72 -2.90 -0.09
C ARG A 7 6.50 -3.37 -0.86
N GLN A 8 5.73 -4.27 -0.25
CA GLN A 8 4.48 -4.74 -0.78
C GLN A 8 3.36 -4.49 0.22
N SER A 9 2.31 -3.80 -0.21
CA SER A 9 1.12 -3.52 0.60
C SER A 9 -0.07 -4.33 0.09
N MET A 10 -0.81 -4.91 1.04
CA MET A 10 -2.15 -5.47 0.85
C MET A 10 -3.13 -4.58 1.60
N ASP A 11 -4.06 -3.95 0.85
CA ASP A 11 -5.01 -3.00 1.40
C ASP A 11 -5.99 -3.67 2.38
N GLY A 12 -6.22 -3.03 3.53
CA GLY A 12 -7.17 -3.51 4.53
C GLY A 12 -6.83 -4.86 5.16
N PHE A 13 -5.58 -5.34 5.05
CA PHE A 13 -5.17 -6.64 5.57
C PHE A 13 -4.99 -6.60 7.10
N ARG A 14 -5.95 -7.14 7.83
CA ARG A 14 -5.93 -7.21 9.30
C ARG A 14 -4.78 -8.09 9.81
N SER A 15 -4.20 -7.67 10.92
CA SER A 15 -3.08 -8.39 11.56
C SER A 15 -3.44 -9.80 12.04
N ASP A 16 -4.73 -10.08 12.26
CA ASP A 16 -5.25 -11.36 12.72
C ASP A 16 -5.75 -12.29 11.59
N TYR A 17 -5.81 -11.85 10.34
CA TYR A 17 -6.22 -12.71 9.22
C TYR A 17 -5.43 -14.03 9.14
N PRO A 18 -4.11 -14.07 9.39
CA PRO A 18 -3.38 -15.34 9.41
C PRO A 18 -3.81 -16.33 10.50
N LEU A 19 -4.60 -15.90 11.48
CA LEU A 19 -5.19 -16.80 12.50
C LEU A 19 -6.50 -17.44 12.03
N HIS A 20 -7.13 -16.88 10.98
CA HIS A 20 -8.47 -17.26 10.51
C HIS A 20 -8.47 -17.82 9.08
N ALA A 21 -7.38 -17.70 8.35
CA ALA A 21 -7.22 -18.12 6.97
C ALA A 21 -5.95 -18.98 6.82
N HIS A 22 -5.91 -19.83 5.79
CA HIS A 22 -4.73 -20.64 5.49
C HIS A 22 -3.69 -19.81 4.73
N THR A 23 -2.64 -19.34 5.45
CA THR A 23 -1.62 -18.42 4.92
C THR A 23 -0.20 -19.00 5.08
N PRO A 24 0.12 -20.14 4.45
CA PRO A 24 1.40 -20.82 4.65
C PRO A 24 2.62 -19.99 4.22
N THR A 25 2.46 -19.09 3.25
CA THR A 25 3.55 -18.19 2.81
C THR A 25 3.86 -17.17 3.88
N LEU A 26 2.85 -16.44 4.38
CA LEU A 26 3.02 -15.45 5.45
C LEU A 26 3.53 -16.10 6.73
N ASP A 27 3.05 -17.30 7.07
CA ASP A 27 3.53 -18.08 8.21
C ASP A 27 5.00 -18.48 8.06
N SER A 28 5.41 -18.85 6.84
CA SER A 28 6.81 -19.15 6.56
C SER A 28 7.70 -17.91 6.67
N LEU A 29 7.25 -16.77 6.14
CA LEU A 29 7.97 -15.50 6.25
C LEU A 29 8.12 -15.06 7.71
N ALA A 30 7.04 -15.21 8.50
CA ALA A 30 7.07 -14.88 9.94
C ALA A 30 8.05 -15.74 10.75
N ARG A 31 8.33 -16.98 10.32
CA ARG A 31 9.32 -17.86 10.99
C ARG A 31 10.78 -17.49 10.72
N VAL A 32 11.06 -16.93 9.55
CA VAL A 32 12.44 -16.60 9.13
C VAL A 32 12.76 -15.11 9.22
N GLY A 33 11.73 -14.27 9.35
CA GLY A 33 11.85 -12.82 9.43
C GLY A 33 11.30 -12.27 10.75
N VAL A 34 10.85 -11.02 10.69
CA VAL A 34 10.22 -10.33 11.82
C VAL A 34 8.75 -10.08 11.48
N LYS A 35 7.84 -10.44 12.38
CA LYS A 35 6.42 -10.13 12.30
C LYS A 35 6.05 -9.15 13.41
N ALA A 36 5.35 -8.09 13.06
CA ALA A 36 4.85 -7.11 14.02
C ALA A 36 3.47 -6.60 13.57
N ALA A 37 2.59 -6.30 14.54
CA ALA A 37 1.44 -5.45 14.29
C ALA A 37 1.87 -4.00 14.47
N PHE A 38 1.48 -3.11 13.56
CA PHE A 38 1.71 -1.69 13.73
C PHE A 38 0.39 -0.91 13.58
N ARG A 39 0.36 0.25 14.20
CA ARG A 39 -0.83 1.08 14.26
C ARG A 39 -0.88 1.98 13.05
N PRO A 40 -2.00 2.02 12.30
CA PRO A 40 -2.19 2.98 11.23
C PRO A 40 -2.27 4.41 11.78
N SER A 41 -1.98 5.39 10.93
CA SER A 41 -2.28 6.79 11.21
C SER A 41 -3.80 7.02 11.21
N PHE A 42 -4.26 8.04 11.94
CA PHE A 42 -5.63 8.51 11.83
C PHE A 42 -5.74 9.58 10.72
N PRO A 43 -6.77 9.51 9.87
CA PRO A 43 -7.77 8.44 9.75
C PRO A 43 -7.17 7.16 9.15
N SER A 44 -7.67 6.00 9.63
CA SER A 44 -7.21 4.68 9.19
C SER A 44 -7.87 4.28 7.86
N VAL A 45 -7.53 5.00 6.80
CA VAL A 45 -8.02 4.80 5.44
C VAL A 45 -6.85 4.80 4.45
N THR A 46 -7.08 4.28 3.26
CA THR A 46 -6.08 3.88 2.27
C THR A 46 -5.06 4.97 1.92
N PHE A 47 -5.51 6.11 1.37
CA PHE A 47 -4.60 7.10 0.81
C PHE A 47 -3.73 7.79 1.86
N PRO A 48 -4.27 8.29 2.98
CA PRO A 48 -3.45 8.85 4.06
C PRO A 48 -2.39 7.89 4.56
N ASN A 49 -2.74 6.61 4.80
CA ASN A 49 -1.79 5.65 5.36
C ASN A 49 -0.70 5.23 4.38
N HIS A 50 -1.04 4.93 3.13
CA HIS A 50 -0.02 4.63 2.11
C HIS A 50 0.94 5.80 1.91
N TYR A 51 0.42 7.03 1.91
CA TYR A 51 1.26 8.20 1.73
C TYR A 51 2.07 8.55 2.99
N SER A 52 1.52 8.31 4.18
CA SER A 52 2.29 8.37 5.44
C SER A 52 3.47 7.39 5.41
N MET A 53 3.27 6.15 4.95
CA MET A 53 4.35 5.16 4.82
C MET A 53 5.40 5.56 3.77
N ALA A 54 5.00 6.32 2.75
CA ALA A 54 5.92 6.80 1.72
C ALA A 54 6.73 8.03 2.15
N THR A 55 6.17 8.89 3.02
CA THR A 55 6.79 10.15 3.43
C THR A 55 7.41 10.12 4.82
N GLY A 56 6.97 9.17 5.67
CA GLY A 56 7.30 9.19 7.11
C GLY A 56 6.61 10.30 7.88
N LEU A 57 5.63 10.98 7.29
CA LEU A 57 4.87 12.06 7.88
C LEU A 57 3.47 11.61 8.28
N HIS A 58 2.87 12.27 9.27
CA HIS A 58 1.45 12.11 9.57
C HIS A 58 0.57 12.87 8.57
N PRO A 59 -0.72 12.50 8.42
CA PRO A 59 -1.63 13.10 7.44
C PRO A 59 -1.76 14.63 7.50
N ASP A 60 -1.72 15.22 8.69
CA ASP A 60 -1.74 16.67 8.90
C ASP A 60 -0.47 17.38 8.39
N HIS A 61 0.65 16.66 8.29
CA HIS A 61 1.90 17.20 7.77
C HIS A 61 2.10 16.99 6.27
N HIS A 62 1.57 15.91 5.71
CA HIS A 62 1.66 15.69 4.26
C HIS A 62 0.41 16.13 3.50
N GLY A 63 -0.65 16.57 4.19
CA GLY A 63 -1.83 17.18 3.59
C GLY A 63 -2.89 16.23 3.05
N LEU A 64 -2.58 14.95 2.88
CA LEU A 64 -3.53 13.93 2.42
C LEU A 64 -4.31 13.38 3.63
N VAL A 65 -5.31 14.14 4.07
CA VAL A 65 -5.98 13.94 5.36
C VAL A 65 -7.16 12.96 5.31
N ASN A 66 -7.64 12.60 4.11
CA ASN A 66 -8.69 11.60 3.91
C ASN A 66 -8.66 11.10 2.45
N ASN A 67 -9.45 10.07 2.14
CA ASN A 67 -9.72 9.63 0.77
C ASN A 67 -10.59 10.63 -0.01
N PHE A 68 -11.33 11.47 0.71
CA PHE A 68 -12.15 12.56 0.19
C PHE A 68 -12.14 13.72 1.18
N PHE A 69 -11.74 14.92 0.74
CA PHE A 69 -11.72 16.13 1.59
C PHE A 69 -11.65 17.42 0.77
N TYR A 70 -12.09 18.51 1.37
CA TYR A 70 -11.87 19.86 0.84
C TYR A 70 -10.55 20.41 1.37
N ALA A 71 -9.71 20.93 0.48
CA ALA A 71 -8.45 21.60 0.80
C ALA A 71 -8.62 23.12 0.66
N PRO A 72 -8.74 23.87 1.77
CA PRO A 72 -8.98 25.33 1.72
C PRO A 72 -7.87 26.08 0.98
N ASP A 73 -6.62 25.68 1.17
CA ASP A 73 -5.45 26.34 0.55
C ASP A 73 -5.42 26.19 -0.98
N LEU A 74 -6.08 25.17 -1.50
CA LEU A 74 -6.19 24.91 -2.94
C LEU A 74 -7.57 25.31 -3.50
N ASP A 75 -8.50 25.72 -2.63
CA ASP A 75 -9.91 25.95 -2.96
C ASP A 75 -10.49 24.81 -3.81
N SER A 76 -10.20 23.57 -3.42
CA SER A 76 -10.49 22.40 -4.23
C SER A 76 -10.79 21.16 -3.40
N VAL A 77 -11.58 20.25 -3.98
CA VAL A 77 -11.91 18.96 -3.37
C VAL A 77 -10.94 17.89 -3.88
N TYR A 78 -10.33 17.19 -2.93
CA TYR A 78 -9.61 15.96 -3.22
C TYR A 78 -10.57 14.78 -3.25
N VAL A 79 -10.41 13.93 -4.25
CA VAL A 79 -10.98 12.58 -4.33
C VAL A 79 -9.88 11.59 -4.68
N MET A 80 -10.02 10.33 -4.29
CA MET A 80 -9.05 9.28 -4.65
C MET A 80 -8.80 9.27 -6.17
N GLY A 81 -7.52 9.23 -6.56
CA GLY A 81 -7.11 9.29 -7.97
C GLY A 81 -7.05 10.70 -8.56
N ASN A 82 -7.27 11.77 -7.78
CA ASN A 82 -7.07 13.13 -8.25
C ASN A 82 -5.62 13.35 -8.67
N PRO A 83 -5.35 13.72 -9.94
CA PRO A 83 -3.99 13.80 -10.48
C PRO A 83 -3.20 15.05 -10.07
N ASN A 84 -3.83 16.01 -9.37
CA ASN A 84 -3.16 17.24 -8.99
C ASN A 84 -2.12 17.00 -7.89
N PRO A 85 -0.80 17.11 -8.19
CA PRO A 85 0.24 16.86 -7.21
C PRO A 85 0.27 17.86 -6.04
N ALA A 86 -0.44 18.98 -6.13
CA ALA A 86 -0.51 19.99 -5.06
C ALA A 86 -1.18 19.45 -3.77
N PHE A 87 -1.99 18.39 -3.87
CA PHE A 87 -2.56 17.74 -2.68
C PHE A 87 -1.54 16.89 -1.90
N PHE A 88 -0.38 16.59 -2.48
CA PHE A 88 0.61 15.68 -1.95
C PHE A 88 1.80 16.46 -1.37
N GLY A 89 1.72 16.83 -0.10
CA GLY A 89 2.81 17.48 0.62
C GLY A 89 3.88 16.50 1.09
N GLY A 90 4.99 17.03 1.61
CA GLY A 90 6.14 16.22 2.01
C GLY A 90 6.90 15.64 0.82
N GLU A 91 7.91 14.85 1.08
CA GLU A 91 8.73 14.21 0.06
C GLU A 91 8.61 12.69 0.18
N PRO A 92 8.03 12.00 -0.82
CA PRO A 92 7.93 10.54 -0.77
C PRO A 92 9.31 9.89 -0.98
N ILE A 93 9.48 8.71 -0.40
CA ILE A 93 10.76 7.98 -0.36
C ILE A 93 11.34 7.71 -1.76
N TRP A 94 10.50 7.52 -2.78
CA TRP A 94 10.99 7.36 -4.15
C TRP A 94 11.64 8.64 -4.68
N ASN A 95 11.12 9.82 -4.33
CA ASN A 95 11.77 11.10 -4.72
C ASN A 95 13.12 11.24 -4.04
N THR A 96 13.21 10.94 -2.75
CA THR A 96 14.47 10.97 -2.00
C THR A 96 15.48 9.99 -2.58
N ALA A 97 15.06 8.76 -2.91
CA ALA A 97 15.91 7.76 -3.54
C ALA A 97 16.42 8.22 -4.91
N GLU A 98 15.53 8.68 -5.79
CA GLU A 98 15.90 9.18 -7.13
C GLU A 98 16.84 10.39 -7.06
N LYS A 99 16.67 11.31 -6.11
CA LYS A 99 17.60 12.43 -5.87
C LYS A 99 19.01 11.96 -5.50
N GLN A 100 19.12 10.80 -4.87
CA GLN A 100 20.38 10.19 -4.46
C GLN A 100 20.96 9.23 -5.52
N GLY A 101 20.35 9.18 -6.71
CA GLY A 101 20.78 8.30 -7.79
C GLY A 101 20.34 6.86 -7.65
N VAL A 102 19.43 6.56 -6.70
CA VAL A 102 18.84 5.23 -6.52
C VAL A 102 17.58 5.13 -7.37
N ARG A 103 17.61 4.27 -8.39
CA ARG A 103 16.44 4.05 -9.26
C ARG A 103 15.31 3.40 -8.48
N THR A 104 14.09 3.85 -8.73
CA THR A 104 12.91 3.35 -8.06
C THR A 104 11.86 2.83 -9.04
N ALA A 105 11.05 1.88 -8.59
CA ALA A 105 9.90 1.40 -9.32
C ALA A 105 8.66 1.37 -8.43
N SER A 106 7.51 1.68 -9.02
CA SER A 106 6.23 1.58 -8.34
C SER A 106 5.19 0.87 -9.20
N PHE A 107 4.54 -0.12 -8.58
CA PHE A 107 3.35 -0.72 -9.11
C PHE A 107 2.17 -0.29 -8.23
N TYR A 108 1.54 0.86 -8.59
CA TYR A 108 0.31 1.41 -8.01
C TYR A 108 0.41 1.97 -6.59
N TRP A 109 1.59 2.22 -6.04
CA TRP A 109 1.65 2.88 -4.74
C TRP A 109 1.05 4.28 -4.80
N VAL A 110 0.22 4.61 -3.80
CA VAL A 110 -0.49 5.91 -3.73
C VAL A 110 0.47 7.09 -3.92
N GLY A 111 0.16 7.94 -4.88
CA GLY A 111 0.93 9.13 -5.22
C GLY A 111 2.06 8.90 -6.22
N SER A 112 2.48 7.65 -6.49
CA SER A 112 3.64 7.38 -7.35
C SER A 112 3.40 7.65 -8.83
N GLU A 113 2.17 7.77 -9.26
CA GLU A 113 1.79 8.10 -10.64
C GLU A 113 1.74 9.61 -10.92
N TYR A 114 1.99 10.45 -9.91
CA TYR A 114 1.96 11.90 -10.04
C TYR A 114 3.35 12.51 -9.86
N PRO A 115 3.69 13.59 -10.59
CA PRO A 115 4.99 14.24 -10.49
C PRO A 115 5.10 15.11 -9.22
N ILE A 116 5.05 14.47 -8.05
CA ILE A 116 5.13 15.16 -6.76
C ILE A 116 6.48 15.87 -6.67
N GLN A 117 6.46 17.19 -6.42
CA GLN A 117 7.66 18.04 -6.47
C GLN A 117 8.47 17.87 -7.77
N GLY A 118 7.77 17.62 -8.88
CA GLY A 118 8.38 17.46 -10.20
C GLY A 118 9.12 16.13 -10.42
N ARG A 119 8.93 15.11 -9.55
CA ARG A 119 9.58 13.80 -9.66
C ARG A 119 8.59 12.66 -9.54
N GLN A 120 8.94 11.55 -10.20
CA GLN A 120 8.24 10.28 -10.14
C GLN A 120 9.27 9.15 -10.04
N PRO A 121 8.87 7.92 -9.68
CA PRO A 121 9.73 6.74 -9.84
C PRO A 121 10.23 6.61 -11.29
N SER A 122 11.44 6.08 -11.47
CA SER A 122 12.00 5.79 -12.81
C SER A 122 11.10 4.82 -13.61
N ILE A 123 10.43 3.90 -12.92
CA ILE A 123 9.46 2.97 -13.48
C ILE A 123 8.17 3.10 -12.67
N TRP A 124 7.06 3.37 -13.32
CA TRP A 124 5.76 3.43 -12.67
C TRP A 124 4.64 2.98 -13.60
N LYS A 125 3.49 2.65 -13.05
CA LYS A 125 2.29 2.25 -13.81
C LYS A 125 1.10 3.09 -13.34
N PRO A 126 0.26 3.60 -14.27
CA PRO A 126 -1.02 4.18 -13.90
C PRO A 126 -1.93 3.08 -13.35
N PHE A 127 -2.72 3.41 -12.33
CA PHE A 127 -3.58 2.42 -11.68
C PHE A 127 -4.63 1.85 -12.64
N ASP A 128 -4.64 0.52 -12.74
CA ASP A 128 -5.67 -0.25 -13.45
C ASP A 128 -6.01 -1.50 -12.62
N LYS A 129 -7.19 -1.51 -12.03
CA LYS A 129 -7.71 -2.62 -11.22
C LYS A 129 -7.90 -3.93 -12.01
N ASN A 130 -7.96 -3.85 -13.35
CA ASN A 130 -8.15 -5.04 -14.19
C ASN A 130 -6.87 -5.85 -14.40
N VAL A 131 -5.70 -5.30 -14.06
CA VAL A 131 -4.44 -6.04 -14.13
C VAL A 131 -4.38 -7.07 -12.99
N PRO A 132 -4.32 -8.38 -13.29
CA PRO A 132 -4.28 -9.42 -12.28
C PRO A 132 -3.10 -9.26 -11.31
N PHE A 133 -3.26 -9.66 -10.06
CA PHE A 133 -2.18 -9.60 -9.06
C PHE A 133 -0.98 -10.45 -9.45
N SER A 134 -1.18 -11.59 -10.12
CA SER A 134 -0.09 -12.41 -10.69
C SER A 134 0.77 -11.63 -11.68
N ASP A 135 0.15 -10.84 -12.56
CA ASP A 135 0.85 -10.09 -13.59
C ASP A 135 1.61 -8.90 -12.98
N ARG A 136 1.06 -8.31 -11.91
CA ARG A 136 1.77 -7.30 -11.10
C ARG A 136 3.01 -7.92 -10.44
N ALA A 137 2.86 -9.12 -9.84
CA ALA A 137 3.96 -9.87 -9.25
C ALA A 137 5.05 -10.21 -10.28
N ASP A 138 4.64 -10.67 -11.46
CA ASP A 138 5.55 -11.00 -12.57
C ASP A 138 6.29 -9.77 -13.10
N SER A 139 5.63 -8.62 -13.14
CA SER A 139 6.29 -7.35 -13.48
C SER A 139 7.38 -6.99 -12.47
N VAL A 140 7.13 -7.19 -11.18
CA VAL A 140 8.15 -6.97 -10.14
C VAL A 140 9.34 -7.92 -10.31
N ILE A 141 9.09 -9.21 -10.62
CA ILE A 141 10.16 -10.18 -10.93
C ILE A 141 10.96 -9.73 -12.16
N ALA A 142 10.27 -9.27 -13.22
CA ALA A 142 10.95 -8.77 -14.41
C ALA A 142 11.84 -7.54 -14.10
N TRP A 143 11.41 -6.64 -13.22
CA TRP A 143 12.24 -5.51 -12.81
C TRP A 143 13.47 -5.94 -12.01
N LEU A 144 13.34 -6.96 -11.15
CA LEU A 144 14.47 -7.52 -10.41
C LEU A 144 15.50 -8.22 -11.32
N GLN A 145 15.10 -8.66 -12.51
CA GLN A 145 15.97 -9.28 -13.51
C GLN A 145 16.67 -8.29 -14.45
N LEU A 146 16.36 -7.00 -14.35
CA LEU A 146 17.04 -5.99 -15.17
C LEU A 146 18.55 -5.95 -14.86
N PRO A 147 19.38 -5.55 -15.83
CA PRO A 147 20.79 -5.27 -15.58
C PRO A 147 20.98 -4.27 -14.43
N GLU A 148 22.07 -4.41 -13.68
CA GLU A 148 22.36 -3.59 -12.47
C GLU A 148 22.23 -2.10 -12.72
N GLU A 149 22.68 -1.61 -13.87
CA GLU A 149 22.71 -0.19 -14.23
C GLU A 149 21.31 0.42 -14.37
N VAL A 150 20.29 -0.41 -14.60
CA VAL A 150 18.91 0.03 -14.82
C VAL A 150 17.91 -0.63 -13.87
N ARG A 151 18.39 -1.55 -13.02
CA ARG A 151 17.55 -2.22 -12.01
C ARG A 151 17.09 -1.21 -10.96
N PRO A 152 15.79 -1.20 -10.61
CA PRO A 152 15.34 -0.41 -9.45
C PRO A 152 15.80 -1.08 -8.14
N HIS A 153 16.37 -0.26 -7.24
CA HIS A 153 16.80 -0.68 -5.90
C HIS A 153 15.76 -0.38 -4.81
N LEU A 154 14.72 0.38 -5.13
CA LEU A 154 13.53 0.51 -4.30
C LEU A 154 12.32 0.16 -5.17
N ILE A 155 11.58 -0.87 -4.78
CA ILE A 155 10.35 -1.27 -5.46
C ILE A 155 9.19 -1.20 -4.49
N MET A 156 8.13 -0.50 -4.85
CA MET A 156 6.89 -0.40 -4.08
C MET A 156 5.76 -1.01 -4.91
N TRP A 157 4.98 -1.91 -4.29
CA TRP A 157 3.93 -2.67 -4.95
C TRP A 157 2.67 -2.70 -4.09
N TYR A 158 1.53 -2.47 -4.70
CA TYR A 158 0.22 -2.39 -4.05
C TYR A 158 -0.78 -3.38 -4.63
N MET A 159 -1.57 -3.97 -3.75
CA MET A 159 -2.74 -4.77 -4.05
C MET A 159 -3.94 -4.21 -3.28
N GLU A 160 -5.06 -3.95 -3.97
CA GLU A 160 -6.26 -3.34 -3.41
C GLU A 160 -7.15 -4.29 -2.60
N GLU A 161 -6.78 -5.56 -2.51
CA GLU A 161 -7.48 -6.58 -1.72
C GLU A 161 -6.67 -6.93 -0.45
N PRO A 162 -7.31 -7.36 0.62
CA PRO A 162 -8.72 -7.77 0.77
C PRO A 162 -9.71 -6.64 1.10
N ASP A 163 -9.32 -5.35 1.00
CA ASP A 163 -10.19 -4.22 1.34
C ASP A 163 -11.49 -4.24 0.54
N GLY A 164 -11.39 -4.36 -0.79
CA GLY A 164 -12.55 -4.33 -1.68
C GLY A 164 -13.59 -5.42 -1.39
N ILE A 165 -13.16 -6.64 -1.10
CA ILE A 165 -14.08 -7.71 -0.73
C ILE A 165 -14.61 -7.54 0.70
N GLY A 166 -13.78 -7.04 1.61
CA GLY A 166 -14.16 -6.76 2.99
C GLY A 166 -15.30 -5.76 3.09
N HIS A 167 -15.29 -4.72 2.26
CA HIS A 167 -16.40 -3.76 2.14
C HIS A 167 -17.70 -4.40 1.61
N LYS A 168 -17.60 -5.37 0.70
CA LYS A 168 -18.77 -6.01 0.07
C LYS A 168 -19.37 -7.12 0.90
N ALA A 169 -18.53 -7.90 1.57
CA ALA A 169 -18.91 -9.17 2.18
C ALA A 169 -18.65 -9.23 3.69
N THR A 170 -18.22 -8.14 4.31
CA THR A 170 -17.69 -8.01 5.68
C THR A 170 -16.28 -8.63 5.86
N PRO A 171 -15.48 -8.08 6.79
CA PRO A 171 -14.11 -8.54 6.99
C PRO A 171 -13.99 -9.99 7.47
N ASP A 172 -15.00 -10.53 8.15
CA ASP A 172 -14.98 -11.87 8.73
C ASP A 172 -15.66 -12.91 7.85
N SER A 173 -16.11 -12.56 6.65
CA SER A 173 -16.78 -13.47 5.75
C SER A 173 -15.84 -14.51 5.14
N SER A 174 -16.39 -15.68 4.77
CA SER A 174 -15.63 -16.69 4.04
C SER A 174 -15.08 -16.18 2.70
N ALA A 175 -15.76 -15.24 2.04
CA ALA A 175 -15.30 -14.63 0.81
C ALA A 175 -14.03 -13.80 1.05
N THR A 176 -13.99 -12.99 2.11
CA THR A 176 -12.82 -12.21 2.49
C THR A 176 -11.65 -13.12 2.89
N LEU A 177 -11.89 -14.15 3.71
CA LEU A 177 -10.85 -15.10 4.09
C LEU A 177 -10.30 -15.87 2.88
N SER A 178 -11.15 -16.28 1.94
CA SER A 178 -10.72 -16.92 0.68
C SER A 178 -9.85 -15.98 -0.17
N THR A 179 -10.13 -14.67 -0.15
CA THR A 179 -9.31 -13.67 -0.84
C THR A 179 -7.95 -13.51 -0.14
N VAL A 180 -7.90 -13.50 1.19
CA VAL A 180 -6.65 -13.53 1.97
C VAL A 180 -5.79 -14.74 1.59
N GLU A 181 -6.38 -15.94 1.51
CA GLU A 181 -5.68 -17.15 1.07
C GLU A 181 -5.19 -17.06 -0.39
N HIS A 182 -5.97 -16.40 -1.26
CA HIS A 182 -5.56 -16.16 -2.63
C HIS A 182 -4.33 -15.24 -2.70
N LEU A 183 -4.32 -14.16 -1.94
CA LEU A 183 -3.18 -13.24 -1.86
C LEU A 183 -1.93 -13.94 -1.31
N ASP A 184 -2.08 -14.81 -0.31
CA ASP A 184 -0.98 -15.62 0.21
C ASP A 184 -0.38 -16.53 -0.86
N ARG A 185 -1.23 -17.16 -1.71
CA ARG A 185 -0.75 -17.95 -2.86
C ARG A 185 0.02 -17.10 -3.87
N ILE A 186 -0.48 -15.90 -4.21
CA ILE A 186 0.23 -14.96 -5.09
C ILE A 186 1.62 -14.60 -4.53
N LEU A 187 1.70 -14.35 -3.22
CA LEU A 187 2.98 -14.14 -2.55
C LEU A 187 3.87 -15.38 -2.60
N GLY A 188 3.30 -16.57 -2.41
CA GLY A 188 4.02 -17.85 -2.51
C GLY A 188 4.67 -18.03 -3.87
N ASP A 189 3.91 -17.80 -4.94
CA ASP A 189 4.38 -17.87 -6.32
C ASP A 189 5.45 -16.81 -6.60
N PHE A 190 5.23 -15.59 -6.12
CA PHE A 190 6.22 -14.52 -6.20
C PHE A 190 7.55 -14.93 -5.53
N PHE A 191 7.52 -15.39 -4.26
CA PHE A 191 8.73 -15.80 -3.54
C PHE A 191 9.39 -17.03 -4.16
N ALA A 192 8.61 -17.97 -4.74
CA ALA A 192 9.17 -19.10 -5.47
C ALA A 192 9.98 -18.66 -6.71
N LYS A 193 9.50 -17.62 -7.42
CA LYS A 193 10.23 -17.00 -8.54
C LYS A 193 11.42 -16.16 -8.05
N ALA A 194 11.24 -15.35 -7.01
CA ALA A 194 12.30 -14.50 -6.47
C ALA A 194 13.51 -15.30 -5.97
N ARG A 195 13.29 -16.44 -5.29
CA ARG A 195 14.36 -17.31 -4.79
C ARG A 195 15.26 -17.91 -5.89
N ARG A 196 14.85 -17.84 -7.16
CA ARG A 196 15.64 -18.29 -8.31
C ARG A 196 16.53 -17.20 -8.89
N LEU A 197 16.44 -15.98 -8.37
CA LEU A 197 17.25 -14.86 -8.82
C LEU A 197 18.60 -14.89 -8.08
N ASP A 198 19.69 -14.65 -8.80
CA ASP A 198 21.05 -14.59 -8.23
C ASP A 198 21.20 -13.51 -7.16
N ILE A 199 20.32 -12.51 -7.18
CA ILE A 199 20.30 -11.38 -6.24
C ILE A 199 19.38 -11.61 -5.03
N PHE A 200 18.75 -12.78 -4.89
CA PHE A 200 17.72 -13.00 -3.86
C PHE A 200 18.21 -12.64 -2.45
N ASP A 201 19.43 -13.03 -2.10
CA ASP A 201 20.04 -12.78 -0.79
C ASP A 201 20.43 -11.29 -0.57
N LEU A 202 20.31 -10.46 -1.61
CA LEU A 202 20.52 -9.02 -1.56
C LEU A 202 19.21 -8.24 -1.49
N ILE A 203 18.07 -8.92 -1.34
CA ILE A 203 16.76 -8.28 -1.35
C ILE A 203 16.15 -8.30 0.05
N ASP A 204 15.86 -7.12 0.58
CA ASP A 204 15.04 -6.97 1.77
C ASP A 204 13.56 -6.86 1.38
N PHE A 205 12.75 -7.78 1.90
CA PHE A 205 11.30 -7.82 1.64
C PHE A 205 10.52 -7.28 2.84
N ILE A 206 9.64 -6.32 2.59
CA ILE A 206 8.72 -5.77 3.57
C ILE A 206 7.31 -6.01 3.04
N VAL A 207 6.55 -6.90 3.69
CA VAL A 207 5.13 -7.16 3.41
C VAL A 207 4.34 -6.49 4.53
N LEU A 208 3.39 -5.63 4.17
CA LEU A 208 2.66 -4.82 5.12
C LEU A 208 1.21 -4.56 4.68
N SER A 209 0.44 -3.90 5.53
CA SER A 209 -0.88 -3.34 5.24
C SER A 209 -0.93 -1.89 5.70
N ASP A 210 -1.84 -1.14 5.16
CA ASP A 210 -2.07 0.28 5.48
C ASP A 210 -3.03 0.46 6.65
N HIS A 211 -4.03 -0.39 6.77
CA HIS A 211 -5.00 -0.44 7.88
C HIS A 211 -5.62 -1.83 8.00
N GLY A 212 -6.46 -2.00 8.99
CA GLY A 212 -7.35 -3.16 9.10
C GLY A 212 -8.79 -2.78 8.71
N MET A 213 -9.74 -3.63 9.10
CA MET A 213 -11.15 -3.42 8.85
C MET A 213 -11.98 -4.00 10.00
N ALA A 214 -13.05 -3.34 10.38
CA ALA A 214 -13.98 -3.84 11.39
C ALA A 214 -15.42 -3.69 10.88
N THR A 215 -16.27 -4.63 11.24
CA THR A 215 -17.70 -4.50 11.01
C THR A 215 -18.27 -3.45 11.96
N TYR A 216 -19.00 -2.48 11.42
CA TYR A 216 -19.83 -1.59 12.23
C TYR A 216 -21.28 -2.04 12.17
N TYR A 217 -22.00 -1.78 13.24
CA TYR A 217 -23.41 -2.13 13.36
C TYR A 217 -24.24 -0.86 13.37
N PRO A 218 -25.28 -0.72 12.51
CA PRO A 218 -26.11 0.49 12.42
C PRO A 218 -26.69 0.95 13.75
N GLU A 219 -27.02 0.01 14.64
CA GLU A 219 -27.55 0.28 15.98
C GLU A 219 -26.55 1.00 16.89
N ASN A 220 -25.25 0.95 16.59
CA ASN A 220 -24.21 1.65 17.31
C ASN A 220 -23.89 3.04 16.72
N TYR A 221 -24.64 3.46 15.68
CA TYR A 221 -24.45 4.76 15.06
C TYR A 221 -24.96 5.86 16.00
N VAL A 222 -24.11 6.85 16.25
CA VAL A 222 -24.46 8.06 17.00
C VAL A 222 -24.50 9.24 16.03
N ASN A 223 -25.70 9.77 15.79
CA ASN A 223 -25.83 10.98 15.00
C ASN A 223 -25.49 12.19 15.85
N LEU A 224 -24.37 12.83 15.56
CA LEU A 224 -23.92 14.00 16.33
C LEU A 224 -24.91 15.18 16.25
N ASN A 225 -25.73 15.28 15.20
CA ASN A 225 -26.76 16.33 15.11
C ASN A 225 -27.84 16.20 16.20
N ASP A 226 -28.00 15.01 16.82
CA ASP A 226 -28.94 14.81 17.92
C ASP A 226 -28.41 15.42 19.25
N TYR A 227 -27.12 15.75 19.31
CA TYR A 227 -26.41 16.23 20.50
C TYR A 227 -25.84 17.63 20.35
N LEU A 228 -25.62 18.09 19.13
CA LEU A 228 -25.06 19.40 18.83
C LEU A 228 -26.17 20.40 18.47
N PRO A 229 -26.13 21.65 18.99
CA PRO A 229 -27.07 22.69 18.58
C PRO A 229 -26.94 22.99 17.08
N VAL A 230 -28.08 23.22 16.41
CA VAL A 230 -28.16 23.54 14.95
C VAL A 230 -27.46 24.87 14.60
N SER A 231 -26.93 25.58 15.59
CA SER A 231 -26.32 26.92 15.46
C SER A 231 -24.77 26.88 15.39
N TYR A 232 -24.17 25.73 15.10
CA TYR A 232 -22.75 25.65 14.82
C TYR A 232 -22.47 25.56 13.34
#